data_ccb543a8b35e4d09b38b222b36da3a7d
#
_entry.id   ccb543a8b35e4d09b38b222b36da3a7d
#
_cell.length_a   1.000
_cell.length_b   1.000
_cell.length_c   1.000
_cell.angle_alpha   90.00
_cell.angle_beta   90.00
_cell.angle_gamma   90.00
#
_symmetry.space_group_name_H-M   'P 1'
#
loop_
_entity.id
_entity.type
_entity.pdbx_description
1 polymer ?
#
loop_
_entity_poly.entity_id
_entity_poly.type
_entity_poly.pdbx_seq_one_letter_code
_entity_poly.pdbx_strand_id
1 'polypeptide(L)'
;MEKAVIRNAYVASQDPLIGNQADLDILIEGNQIAAVGRDLEVGDTAVVDATGCIVMPGFVDAHRHVWQGAIRGVCADWSIMDYATRIRMNAARFFTPEDMYAAQLQGSLEALNAGVTTLTDYCHNILTPDHAHEAIRGSTESGMRAVWN
;
A
#
# COMPACT_ATOMS: atom_id res chain seq x y z
N MET A 1 -10.24 3.41 22.28
CA MET A 1 -9.92 3.00 20.90
C MET A 1 -10.78 3.82 19.97
N GLU A 2 -10.18 4.33 18.93
CA GLU A 2 -10.93 5.09 17.91
C GLU A 2 -11.88 4.15 17.18
N LYS A 3 -13.13 4.55 17.04
CA LYS A 3 -14.17 3.80 16.34
C LYS A 3 -14.65 4.60 15.14
N ALA A 4 -14.90 3.93 14.03
CA ALA A 4 -15.52 4.48 12.85
C ALA A 4 -16.48 3.48 12.23
N VAL A 5 -17.54 3.96 11.60
CA VAL A 5 -18.45 3.14 10.80
C VAL A 5 -18.54 3.69 9.39
N ILE A 6 -18.38 2.81 8.41
CA ILE A 6 -18.67 3.10 7.00
C ILE A 6 -20.10 2.63 6.76
N ARG A 7 -20.98 3.50 6.25
CA ARG A 7 -22.40 3.23 6.08
C ARG A 7 -22.82 3.17 4.60
N ASN A 8 -23.85 2.37 4.35
CA ASN A 8 -24.57 2.36 3.07
C ASN A 8 -23.69 1.93 1.87
N ALA A 9 -22.65 1.10 2.11
CA ALA A 9 -21.72 0.70 1.07
C ALA A 9 -22.25 -0.48 0.22
N TYR A 10 -21.86 -0.51 -1.07
CA TYR A 10 -21.78 -1.79 -1.75
C TYR A 10 -20.45 -2.45 -1.35
N VAL A 11 -20.52 -3.48 -0.51
CA VAL A 11 -19.33 -4.17 -0.02
C VAL A 11 -18.96 -5.32 -0.96
N ALA A 12 -17.75 -5.26 -1.51
CA ALA A 12 -17.12 -6.34 -2.27
C ALA A 12 -16.05 -7.01 -1.36
N SER A 13 -16.50 -7.87 -0.45
CA SER A 13 -15.70 -8.29 0.71
C SER A 13 -14.53 -9.22 0.40
N GLN A 14 -14.60 -9.97 -0.69
CA GLN A 14 -13.70 -11.08 -1.01
C GLN A 14 -13.77 -12.25 0.01
N ASP A 15 -14.64 -12.15 1.01
CA ASP A 15 -14.92 -13.22 1.98
C ASP A 15 -16.16 -14.02 1.52
N PRO A 16 -16.05 -15.33 1.30
CA PRO A 16 -17.19 -16.13 0.83
C PRO A 16 -18.37 -16.20 1.83
N LEU A 17 -18.15 -15.90 3.11
CA LEU A 17 -19.20 -15.88 4.14
C LEU A 17 -19.99 -14.56 4.09
N ILE A 18 -19.36 -13.45 3.71
CA ILE A 18 -19.98 -12.12 3.60
C ILE A 18 -20.52 -11.94 2.17
N GLY A 19 -19.74 -12.33 1.18
CA GLY A 19 -20.06 -12.14 -0.24
C GLY A 19 -19.99 -10.66 -0.67
N ASN A 20 -20.66 -10.37 -1.79
CA ASN A 20 -20.76 -9.02 -2.35
C ASN A 20 -22.21 -8.55 -2.19
N GLN A 21 -22.45 -7.51 -1.40
CA GLN A 21 -23.79 -7.07 -1.06
C GLN A 21 -23.87 -5.53 -0.99
N ALA A 22 -25.03 -5.00 -1.37
CA ALA A 22 -25.38 -3.60 -1.19
C ALA A 22 -25.91 -3.32 0.21
N ASP A 23 -25.88 -2.04 0.59
CA ASP A 23 -26.46 -1.52 1.83
C ASP A 23 -25.88 -2.20 3.09
N LEU A 24 -24.57 -2.40 3.11
CA LEU A 24 -23.87 -2.87 4.29
C LEU A 24 -23.12 -1.74 4.99
N ASP A 25 -23.05 -1.87 6.30
CA ASP A 25 -22.20 -1.09 7.18
C ASP A 25 -20.95 -1.89 7.56
N ILE A 26 -19.84 -1.21 7.76
CA ILE A 26 -18.59 -1.78 8.25
C ILE A 26 -18.17 -1.03 9.50
N LEU A 27 -18.16 -1.69 10.64
CA LEU A 27 -17.64 -1.14 11.89
C LEU A 27 -16.15 -1.42 12.03
N ILE A 28 -15.38 -0.37 12.26
CA ILE A 28 -13.93 -0.42 12.50
C ILE A 28 -13.69 -0.02 13.96
N GLU A 29 -12.94 -0.85 14.69
CA GLU A 29 -12.47 -0.58 16.05
C GLU A 29 -10.95 -0.68 16.12
N GLY A 30 -10.29 0.46 16.28
CA GLY A 30 -8.82 0.54 16.18
C GLY A 30 -8.35 0.18 14.76
N ASN A 31 -7.65 -0.94 14.62
CA ASN A 31 -7.12 -1.43 13.34
C ASN A 31 -7.83 -2.70 12.83
N GLN A 32 -9.02 -3.02 13.36
CA GLN A 32 -9.75 -4.23 13.02
C GLN A 32 -11.15 -3.89 12.47
N ILE A 33 -11.62 -4.70 11.53
CA ILE A 33 -13.03 -4.75 11.15
C ILE A 33 -13.75 -5.56 12.23
N ALA A 34 -14.56 -4.89 13.05
CA ALA A 34 -15.26 -5.49 14.17
C ALA A 34 -16.59 -6.15 13.74
N ALA A 35 -17.27 -5.57 12.76
CA ALA A 35 -18.53 -6.11 12.22
C ALA A 35 -18.76 -5.66 10.77
N VAL A 36 -19.46 -6.51 10.02
CA VAL A 36 -20.05 -6.15 8.71
C VAL A 36 -21.51 -6.60 8.74
N GLY A 37 -22.44 -5.73 8.43
CA GLY A 37 -23.87 -6.05 8.49
C GLY A 37 -24.73 -4.87 8.08
N ARG A 38 -26.06 -5.01 8.19
CA ARG A 38 -27.01 -3.94 7.92
C ARG A 38 -27.37 -3.25 9.22
N ASP A 39 -27.59 -1.94 9.15
CA ASP A 39 -28.13 -1.12 10.26
C ASP A 39 -27.40 -1.35 11.58
N LEU A 40 -26.06 -1.39 11.56
CA LEU A 40 -25.27 -1.66 12.76
C LEU A 40 -25.51 -0.56 13.82
N GLU A 41 -25.92 -0.98 15.03
CA GLU A 41 -26.01 -0.10 16.18
C GLU A 41 -24.60 0.14 16.76
N VAL A 42 -24.05 1.34 16.58
CA VAL A 42 -22.63 1.63 16.90
C VAL A 42 -22.46 2.74 17.96
N GLY A 43 -23.58 3.34 18.43
CA GLY A 43 -23.52 4.47 19.37
C GLY A 43 -22.91 5.73 18.75
N ASP A 44 -22.28 6.55 19.60
CA ASP A 44 -21.57 7.78 19.16
C ASP A 44 -20.23 7.39 18.54
N THR A 45 -20.17 7.40 17.21
CA THR A 45 -19.05 6.88 16.43
C THR A 45 -18.88 7.75 15.18
N ALA A 46 -17.65 7.97 14.73
CA ALA A 46 -17.38 8.66 13.47
C ALA A 46 -18.03 7.91 12.31
N VAL A 47 -18.79 8.62 11.46
CA VAL A 47 -19.54 8.04 10.34
C VAL A 47 -18.93 8.48 9.03
N VAL A 48 -18.66 7.51 8.16
CA VAL A 48 -18.30 7.72 6.75
C VAL A 48 -19.49 7.26 5.91
N ASP A 49 -20.19 8.17 5.23
CA ASP A 49 -21.23 7.78 4.29
C ASP A 49 -20.62 7.31 2.96
N ALA A 50 -20.86 6.06 2.63
CA ALA A 50 -20.41 5.42 1.42
C ALA A 50 -21.56 5.14 0.43
N THR A 51 -22.65 5.89 0.52
CA THR A 51 -23.77 5.79 -0.43
C THR A 51 -23.26 5.95 -1.87
N GLY A 52 -23.55 4.95 -2.71
CA GLY A 52 -23.09 4.92 -4.11
C GLY A 52 -21.63 4.53 -4.31
N CYS A 53 -20.92 4.16 -3.23
CA CYS A 53 -19.55 3.71 -3.30
C CYS A 53 -19.43 2.18 -3.21
N ILE A 54 -18.37 1.65 -3.82
CA ILE A 54 -17.91 0.28 -3.60
C ILE A 54 -16.83 0.32 -2.55
N VAL A 55 -17.00 -0.44 -1.46
CA VAL A 55 -15.97 -0.64 -0.43
C VAL A 55 -15.44 -2.06 -0.55
N MET A 56 -14.13 -2.17 -0.64
CA MET A 56 -13.43 -3.44 -0.82
C MET A 56 -12.12 -3.45 -0.03
N PRO A 57 -11.53 -4.62 0.25
CA PRO A 57 -10.19 -4.71 0.82
C PRO A 57 -9.17 -3.97 -0.06
N GLY A 58 -8.19 -3.32 0.56
CA GLY A 58 -7.08 -2.70 -0.17
C GLY A 58 -6.30 -3.74 -0.99
N PHE A 59 -5.74 -3.31 -2.10
CA PHE A 59 -4.99 -4.18 -2.99
C PHE A 59 -3.73 -4.75 -2.32
N VAL A 60 -3.37 -5.97 -2.72
CA VAL A 60 -2.11 -6.62 -2.36
C VAL A 60 -1.22 -6.66 -3.60
N ASP A 61 -0.09 -5.97 -3.54
CA ASP A 61 0.92 -5.98 -4.60
C ASP A 61 1.99 -7.04 -4.24
N ALA A 62 1.94 -8.17 -4.91
CA ALA A 62 2.78 -9.32 -4.61
C ALA A 62 4.22 -9.21 -5.18
N HIS A 63 4.52 -8.21 -6.01
CA HIS A 63 5.86 -8.02 -6.58
C HIS A 63 6.09 -6.56 -6.99
N ARG A 64 6.83 -5.83 -6.17
CA ARG A 64 7.17 -4.43 -6.44
C ARG A 64 8.64 -4.15 -6.15
N HIS A 65 9.22 -3.20 -6.86
CA HIS A 65 10.54 -2.61 -6.60
C HIS A 65 10.31 -1.16 -6.16
N VAL A 66 9.97 -0.96 -4.88
CA VAL A 66 9.46 0.33 -4.36
C VAL A 66 10.46 1.46 -4.58
N TRP A 67 11.76 1.22 -4.37
CA TRP A 67 12.81 2.23 -4.54
C TRP A 67 12.84 2.86 -5.95
N GLN A 68 12.33 2.14 -6.97
CA GLN A 68 12.28 2.66 -8.33
C GLN A 68 11.19 3.74 -8.52
N GLY A 69 10.35 3.98 -7.53
CA GLY A 69 9.44 5.11 -7.52
C GLY A 69 10.15 6.44 -7.76
N ALA A 70 11.36 6.62 -7.22
CA ALA A 70 12.18 7.83 -7.41
C ALA A 70 12.61 8.07 -8.86
N ILE A 71 12.63 7.04 -9.69
CA ILE A 71 13.01 7.11 -11.11
C ILE A 71 11.86 6.69 -12.03
N ARG A 72 10.63 6.87 -11.57
CA ARG A 72 9.42 6.54 -12.30
C ARG A 72 9.38 7.23 -13.66
N GLY A 73 8.98 6.48 -14.69
CA GLY A 73 8.79 6.98 -16.05
C GLY A 73 10.06 7.11 -16.90
N VAL A 74 11.25 6.93 -16.29
CA VAL A 74 12.53 7.10 -17.01
C VAL A 74 12.71 6.08 -18.13
N CYS A 75 12.19 4.86 -17.99
CA CYS A 75 12.42 3.74 -18.90
C CYS A 75 11.12 3.20 -19.54
N ALA A 76 10.15 4.07 -19.80
CA ALA A 76 8.83 3.67 -20.29
C ALA A 76 8.86 2.95 -21.67
N ASP A 77 9.85 3.24 -22.50
CA ASP A 77 10.03 2.69 -23.86
C ASP A 77 11.32 1.87 -24.03
N TRP A 78 11.98 1.51 -22.91
CA TRP A 78 13.24 0.78 -22.95
C TRP A 78 13.03 -0.73 -23.05
N SER A 79 14.02 -1.41 -23.66
CA SER A 79 14.12 -2.85 -23.53
C SER A 79 14.57 -3.26 -22.14
N ILE A 80 14.37 -4.53 -21.78
CA ILE A 80 14.87 -5.07 -20.51
C ILE A 80 16.40 -4.95 -20.39
N MET A 81 17.12 -5.00 -21.52
CA MET A 81 18.57 -4.83 -21.53
C MET A 81 18.98 -3.38 -21.29
N ASP A 82 18.24 -2.41 -21.82
CA ASP A 82 18.45 -0.99 -21.52
C ASP A 82 18.24 -0.72 -20.04
N TYR A 83 17.15 -1.24 -19.48
CA TYR A 83 16.87 -1.15 -18.04
C TYR A 83 18.02 -1.77 -17.22
N ALA A 84 18.43 -3.00 -17.54
CA ALA A 84 19.50 -3.70 -16.81
C ALA A 84 20.81 -2.91 -16.83
N THR A 85 21.21 -2.40 -18.00
CA THR A 85 22.49 -1.70 -18.15
C THR A 85 22.47 -0.28 -17.58
N ARG A 86 21.39 0.48 -17.82
CA ARG A 86 21.32 1.91 -17.44
C ARG A 86 20.84 2.12 -16.01
N ILE A 87 19.88 1.32 -15.52
CA ILE A 87 19.38 1.44 -14.16
C ILE A 87 20.16 0.52 -13.23
N ARG A 88 20.10 -0.81 -13.44
CA ARG A 88 20.65 -1.76 -12.48
C ARG A 88 22.17 -1.71 -12.34
N MET A 89 22.87 -1.64 -13.46
CA MET A 89 24.35 -1.63 -13.49
C MET A 89 24.94 -0.22 -13.37
N ASN A 90 24.16 0.83 -13.61
CA ASN A 90 24.66 2.19 -13.62
C ASN A 90 23.99 3.09 -12.56
N ALA A 91 22.77 3.54 -12.77
CA ALA A 91 22.15 4.55 -11.88
C ALA A 91 21.99 4.05 -10.44
N ALA A 92 21.61 2.78 -10.25
CA ALA A 92 21.34 2.19 -8.95
C ALA A 92 22.53 2.29 -7.96
N ARG A 93 23.75 2.17 -8.46
CA ARG A 93 24.98 2.21 -7.63
C ARG A 93 25.26 3.59 -7.00
N PHE A 94 24.62 4.64 -7.47
CA PHE A 94 24.79 6.00 -6.96
C PHE A 94 23.77 6.38 -5.88
N PHE A 95 22.78 5.53 -5.67
CA PHE A 95 21.83 5.73 -4.57
C PHE A 95 22.55 5.62 -3.24
N THR A 96 22.42 6.65 -2.43
CA THR A 96 22.88 6.67 -1.04
C THR A 96 21.81 6.03 -0.12
N PRO A 97 22.13 5.71 1.13
CA PRO A 97 21.12 5.29 2.10
C PRO A 97 19.96 6.30 2.23
N GLU A 98 20.25 7.61 2.21
CA GLU A 98 19.24 8.67 2.28
C GLU A 98 18.35 8.70 1.03
N ASP A 99 18.92 8.46 -0.17
CA ASP A 99 18.13 8.31 -1.40
C ASP A 99 17.22 7.09 -1.31
N MET A 100 17.66 5.99 -0.70
CA MET A 100 16.84 4.80 -0.47
C MET A 100 15.68 5.10 0.46
N TYR A 101 15.90 5.85 1.54
CA TYR A 101 14.80 6.30 2.40
C TYR A 101 13.76 7.10 1.63
N ALA A 102 14.19 8.14 0.92
CA ALA A 102 13.29 9.03 0.19
C ALA A 102 12.52 8.26 -0.91
N ALA A 103 13.21 7.38 -1.63
CA ALA A 103 12.63 6.56 -2.69
C ALA A 103 11.58 5.57 -2.15
N GLN A 104 11.87 4.92 -1.02
CA GLN A 104 10.96 3.99 -0.37
C GLN A 104 9.74 4.69 0.23
N LEU A 105 9.94 5.81 0.90
CA LEU A 105 8.85 6.60 1.44
C LEU A 105 7.90 7.06 0.31
N GLN A 106 8.45 7.66 -0.74
CA GLN A 106 7.68 8.17 -1.87
C GLN A 106 6.96 7.03 -2.61
N GLY A 107 7.65 5.93 -2.94
CA GLY A 107 7.06 4.80 -3.67
C GLY A 107 6.00 4.06 -2.86
N SER A 108 6.13 3.99 -1.53
CA SER A 108 5.13 3.43 -0.63
C SER A 108 3.90 4.34 -0.52
N LEU A 109 4.08 5.65 -0.38
CA LEU A 109 2.96 6.61 -0.36
C LEU A 109 2.20 6.63 -1.68
N GLU A 110 2.90 6.50 -2.81
CA GLU A 110 2.27 6.37 -4.12
C GLU A 110 1.42 5.09 -4.21
N ALA A 111 1.92 3.97 -3.71
CA ALA A 111 1.18 2.71 -3.68
C ALA A 111 -0.08 2.82 -2.80
N LEU A 112 0.04 3.41 -1.59
CA LEU A 112 -1.09 3.67 -0.70
C LEU A 112 -2.14 4.56 -1.37
N ASN A 113 -1.71 5.64 -2.04
CA ASN A 113 -2.61 6.54 -2.77
C ASN A 113 -3.33 5.84 -3.93
N ALA A 114 -2.74 4.78 -4.48
CA ALA A 114 -3.36 3.94 -5.51
C ALA A 114 -4.23 2.80 -4.95
N GLY A 115 -4.41 2.73 -3.62
CA GLY A 115 -5.24 1.72 -2.94
C GLY A 115 -4.51 0.42 -2.60
N VAL A 116 -3.19 0.34 -2.79
CA VAL A 116 -2.38 -0.79 -2.33
C VAL A 116 -2.11 -0.63 -0.84
N THR A 117 -2.54 -1.58 -0.02
CA THR A 117 -2.39 -1.54 1.44
C THR A 117 -1.40 -2.56 1.98
N THR A 118 -0.97 -3.48 1.14
CA THR A 118 0.02 -4.52 1.48
C THR A 118 0.87 -4.81 0.24
N LEU A 119 2.17 -4.92 0.41
CA LEU A 119 3.04 -5.25 -0.72
C LEU A 119 4.21 -6.16 -0.32
N THR A 120 4.74 -6.85 -1.31
CA THR A 120 6.05 -7.53 -1.23
C THR A 120 7.07 -6.70 -2.01
N ASP A 121 8.03 -6.14 -1.28
CA ASP A 121 9.10 -5.35 -1.87
C ASP A 121 10.33 -6.22 -2.18
N TYR A 122 10.63 -6.36 -3.44
CA TYR A 122 11.90 -6.93 -3.91
C TYR A 122 12.91 -5.78 -4.03
N CYS A 123 13.45 -5.37 -2.87
CA CYS A 123 14.35 -4.24 -2.75
C CYS A 123 15.78 -4.64 -3.15
N HIS A 124 16.00 -4.80 -4.44
CA HIS A 124 17.25 -5.30 -5.01
C HIS A 124 18.36 -4.23 -5.19
N ASN A 125 18.29 -3.10 -4.48
CA ASN A 125 19.33 -2.05 -4.50
C ASN A 125 19.95 -1.83 -3.12
N ILE A 126 20.21 -2.90 -2.40
CA ILE A 126 20.84 -2.87 -1.08
C ILE A 126 22.35 -3.08 -1.26
N LEU A 127 23.12 -2.00 -1.20
CA LEU A 127 24.57 -2.01 -1.36
C LEU A 127 25.32 -2.17 -0.03
N THR A 128 24.72 -1.68 1.06
CA THR A 128 25.26 -1.74 2.42
C THR A 128 24.12 -1.97 3.42
N PRO A 129 24.39 -2.37 4.68
CA PRO A 129 23.36 -2.46 5.72
C PRO A 129 22.60 -1.15 5.93
N ASP A 130 23.24 0.01 5.78
CA ASP A 130 22.59 1.31 5.94
C ASP A 130 21.52 1.56 4.86
N HIS A 131 21.75 1.09 3.63
CA HIS A 131 20.71 1.14 2.59
C HIS A 131 19.47 0.34 3.00
N ALA A 132 19.64 -0.83 3.61
CA ALA A 132 18.54 -1.64 4.09
C ALA A 132 17.78 -0.95 5.24
N HIS A 133 18.51 -0.41 6.22
CA HIS A 133 17.92 0.29 7.36
C HIS A 133 17.09 1.50 6.89
N GLU A 134 17.64 2.32 6.02
CA GLU A 134 16.96 3.50 5.51
C GLU A 134 15.77 3.15 4.60
N ALA A 135 15.89 2.12 3.79
CA ALA A 135 14.79 1.63 2.98
C ALA A 135 13.62 1.13 3.84
N ILE A 136 13.89 0.32 4.87
CA ILE A 136 12.89 -0.16 5.83
C ILE A 136 12.26 1.01 6.58
N ARG A 137 13.06 2.00 7.00
CA ARG A 137 12.58 3.20 7.70
C ARG A 137 11.59 3.97 6.82
N GLY A 138 11.93 4.24 5.55
CA GLY A 138 11.05 4.96 4.63
C GLY A 138 9.72 4.24 4.40
N SER A 139 9.75 2.93 4.19
CA SER A 139 8.52 2.12 4.04
C SER A 139 7.68 2.11 5.33
N THR A 140 8.33 1.97 6.50
CA THR A 140 7.63 1.95 7.80
C THR A 140 6.97 3.28 8.11
N GLU A 141 7.67 4.39 7.89
CA GLU A 141 7.14 5.74 8.12
C GLU A 141 5.97 6.10 7.18
N SER A 142 5.88 5.46 5.99
CA SER A 142 4.73 5.61 5.11
C SER A 142 3.44 4.99 5.67
N GLY A 143 3.54 4.07 6.62
CA GLY A 143 2.42 3.25 7.12
C GLY A 143 2.10 2.02 6.25
N MET A 144 2.89 1.73 5.22
CA MET A 144 2.71 0.57 4.36
C MET A 144 2.97 -0.74 5.11
N ARG A 145 2.10 -1.73 4.94
CA ARG A 145 2.40 -3.11 5.33
C ARG A 145 3.24 -3.76 4.23
N ALA A 146 4.51 -4.01 4.52
CA ALA A 146 5.44 -4.57 3.55
C ALA A 146 6.10 -5.86 4.06
N VAL A 147 6.24 -6.82 3.15
CA VAL A 147 7.16 -7.95 3.27
C VAL A 147 8.40 -7.63 2.45
N TRP A 148 9.58 -7.82 3.01
CA TRP A 148 10.86 -7.51 2.40
C TRP A 148 11.56 -8.77 1.90
N ASN A 149 12.05 -8.75 0.67
CA ASN A 149 12.84 -9.80 0.04
C ASN A 149 14.14 -9.24 -0.56
#